data_1c6f7c5c308b82048a4c53b49111d690
#
_entry.id   1c6f7c5c308b82048a4c53b49111d690
#
_cell.length_a   1.000
_cell.length_b   1.000
_cell.length_c   1.000
_cell.angle_alpha   90.00
_cell.angle_beta   90.00
_cell.angle_gamma   90.00
#
_symmetry.space_group_name_H-M   'P 1'
#
loop_
_entity.id
_entity.type
_entity.pdbx_description
1 polymer ?
#
loop_
_entity_poly.entity_id
_entity_poly.type
_entity_poly.pdbx_seq_one_letter_code
_entity_poly.pdbx_strand_id
1 'polypeptide(L)'
;IYRQLRNAEPADEASAREVITNLFFSEKRYDLGEVGRYRINKKLGLTTSADVKVLTKEDIIEIIKYLIELINSKAIVDDIDHLSNRRVRTVGEQLYNQFGIGLARMSRTVRERMNVRDNEVFSPIDLINAKTISSVVNSFFGTNALSQFMDQTNPLAEITHKRRLSALGPGGLSRERAGFEVRDVHYTHYGCLLYTSDAAD
;
A
#
# COMPACT_ATOMS: atom_id res chain seq x y z
N ILE A 1 -12.62 9.68 17.53
CA ILE A 1 -11.38 9.22 16.86
C ILE A 1 -10.23 9.23 17.87
N TYR A 2 -9.86 10.35 18.49
CA TYR A 2 -8.73 10.42 19.43
C TYR A 2 -8.87 9.42 20.58
N ARG A 3 -10.02 9.37 21.24
CA ARG A 3 -10.32 8.41 22.34
C ARG A 3 -10.26 6.95 21.90
N GLN A 4 -10.61 6.64 20.66
CA GLN A 4 -10.52 5.29 20.11
C GLN A 4 -9.07 4.88 19.78
N LEU A 5 -8.22 5.84 19.42
CA LEU A 5 -6.82 5.58 19.10
C LEU A 5 -5.93 5.56 20.36
N ARG A 6 -6.28 6.31 21.40
CA ARG A 6 -5.51 6.49 22.63
C ARG A 6 -6.41 6.42 23.86
N ASN A 7 -6.80 5.24 24.23
CA ASN A 7 -7.76 5.00 25.32
C ASN A 7 -7.29 5.43 26.72
N ALA A 8 -5.98 5.59 26.94
CA ALA A 8 -5.39 5.84 28.26
C ALA A 8 -5.02 7.32 28.52
N GLU A 9 -5.08 8.19 27.52
CA GLU A 9 -4.68 9.59 27.68
C GLU A 9 -5.89 10.51 27.84
N PRO A 10 -5.83 11.53 28.72
CA PRO A 10 -6.85 12.54 28.79
C PRO A 10 -7.00 13.26 27.45
N ALA A 11 -8.21 13.42 26.98
CA ALA A 11 -8.50 14.04 25.69
C ALA A 11 -8.36 15.57 25.82
N ASP A 12 -7.19 16.10 25.46
CA ASP A 12 -6.99 17.53 25.22
C ASP A 12 -7.34 17.87 23.76
N GLU A 13 -7.99 19.01 23.54
CA GLU A 13 -8.40 19.45 22.21
C GLU A 13 -7.21 19.68 21.26
N ALA A 14 -6.14 20.28 21.76
CA ALA A 14 -4.95 20.58 20.98
C ALA A 14 -4.28 19.30 20.50
N SER A 15 -4.06 18.33 21.39
CA SER A 15 -3.50 17.01 21.08
C SER A 15 -4.39 16.20 20.14
N ALA A 16 -5.71 16.26 20.32
CA ALA A 16 -6.66 15.59 19.45
C ALA A 16 -6.63 16.17 18.02
N ARG A 17 -6.56 17.48 17.90
CA ARG A 17 -6.47 18.19 16.62
C ARG A 17 -5.16 17.86 15.89
N GLU A 18 -4.05 17.84 16.62
CA GLU A 18 -2.75 17.45 16.07
C GLU A 18 -2.75 16.01 15.54
N VAL A 19 -3.26 15.07 16.32
CA VAL A 19 -3.35 13.65 15.90
C VAL A 19 -4.21 13.49 14.65
N ILE A 20 -5.36 14.16 14.56
CA ILE A 20 -6.23 14.11 13.38
C ILE A 20 -5.53 14.75 12.17
N THR A 21 -4.89 15.90 12.34
CA THR A 21 -4.17 16.60 11.28
C THR A 21 -3.02 15.72 10.76
N ASN A 22 -2.25 15.13 11.66
CA ASN A 22 -1.16 14.23 11.28
C ASN A 22 -1.66 12.94 10.61
N LEU A 23 -2.85 12.44 10.95
CA LEU A 23 -3.39 11.20 10.40
C LEU A 23 -3.94 11.39 8.99
N PHE A 24 -4.70 12.45 8.74
CA PHE A 24 -5.47 12.63 7.51
C PHE A 24 -4.87 13.65 6.54
N PHE A 25 -4.10 14.64 7.04
CA PHE A 25 -3.68 15.80 6.25
C PHE A 25 -2.15 15.95 6.15
N SER A 26 -1.38 14.97 6.64
CA SER A 26 0.08 15.04 6.60
C SER A 26 0.67 14.26 5.43
N GLU A 27 1.40 14.95 4.56
CA GLU A 27 2.15 14.34 3.44
C GLU A 27 3.23 13.35 3.91
N LYS A 28 3.65 13.42 5.19
CA LYS A 28 4.61 12.46 5.76
C LYS A 28 4.03 11.07 6.00
N ARG A 29 2.71 10.94 6.00
CA ARG A 29 2.02 9.69 6.31
C ARG A 29 1.68 8.87 5.09
N TYR A 30 1.23 9.52 4.03
CA TYR A 30 0.81 8.89 2.79
C TYR A 30 0.81 9.88 1.65
N ASP A 31 0.80 9.35 0.45
CA ASP A 31 0.64 10.08 -0.80
C ASP A 31 -0.43 9.34 -1.62
N LEU A 32 -1.47 10.04 -2.03
CA LEU A 32 -2.53 9.49 -2.87
C LEU A 32 -2.03 9.20 -4.30
N GLY A 33 -0.95 9.86 -4.71
CA GLY A 33 -0.52 9.88 -6.09
C GLY A 33 -1.52 10.55 -7.05
N GLU A 34 -1.09 10.80 -8.26
CA GLU A 34 -1.93 11.44 -9.29
C GLU A 34 -3.17 10.60 -9.64
N VAL A 35 -2.98 9.29 -9.79
CA VAL A 35 -4.07 8.36 -10.13
C VAL A 35 -5.10 8.27 -9.00
N GLY A 36 -4.65 8.24 -7.75
CA GLY A 36 -5.55 8.22 -6.60
C GLY A 36 -6.37 9.49 -6.49
N ARG A 37 -5.73 10.66 -6.66
CA ARG A 37 -6.42 11.96 -6.69
C ARG A 37 -7.41 12.04 -7.84
N TYR A 38 -7.02 11.64 -9.04
CA TYR A 38 -7.92 11.62 -10.19
C TYR A 38 -9.17 10.75 -9.94
N ARG A 39 -8.99 9.55 -9.35
CA ARG A 39 -10.10 8.65 -9.06
C ARG A 39 -11.06 9.21 -8.02
N ILE A 40 -10.55 9.82 -6.95
CA ILE A 40 -11.36 10.48 -5.93
C ILE A 40 -12.18 11.61 -6.56
N ASN A 41 -11.52 12.49 -7.31
CA ASN A 41 -12.17 13.61 -7.98
C ASN A 41 -13.27 13.14 -8.93
N LYS A 42 -12.97 12.15 -9.76
CA LYS A 42 -13.93 11.59 -10.72
C LYS A 42 -15.15 10.96 -10.03
N LYS A 43 -14.91 10.24 -8.93
CA LYS A 43 -15.99 9.53 -8.22
C LYS A 43 -16.88 10.46 -7.42
N LEU A 44 -16.31 11.46 -6.80
CA LEU A 44 -17.01 12.40 -5.91
C LEU A 44 -17.42 13.72 -6.63
N GLY A 45 -17.07 13.89 -7.90
CA GLY A 45 -17.34 15.12 -8.65
C GLY A 45 -16.53 16.33 -8.17
N LEU A 46 -15.34 16.12 -7.64
CA LEU A 46 -14.46 17.16 -7.11
C LEU A 46 -13.53 17.71 -8.19
N THR A 47 -13.12 18.97 -8.02
CA THR A 47 -12.19 19.66 -8.92
C THR A 47 -10.84 19.99 -8.25
N THR A 48 -10.48 19.25 -7.22
CA THR A 48 -9.22 19.44 -6.48
C THR A 48 -8.02 19.21 -7.41
N SER A 49 -6.98 20.08 -7.30
CA SER A 49 -5.76 19.94 -8.13
C SER A 49 -5.08 18.58 -7.96
N ALA A 50 -4.50 18.07 -9.05
CA ALA A 50 -3.74 16.82 -9.05
C ALA A 50 -2.49 16.87 -8.15
N ASP A 51 -1.96 18.07 -7.88
CA ASP A 51 -0.78 18.28 -7.03
C ASP A 51 -1.06 18.03 -5.54
N VAL A 52 -2.33 18.01 -5.14
CA VAL A 52 -2.73 17.77 -3.74
C VAL A 52 -2.62 16.28 -3.42
N LYS A 53 -1.57 15.91 -2.70
CA LYS A 53 -1.19 14.52 -2.39
C LYS A 53 -1.92 13.91 -1.20
N VAL A 54 -2.61 14.72 -0.42
CA VAL A 54 -3.33 14.30 0.80
C VAL A 54 -4.80 14.64 0.70
N LEU A 55 -5.61 14.02 1.55
CA LEU A 55 -7.04 14.34 1.65
C LEU A 55 -7.25 15.77 2.11
N THR A 56 -8.27 16.42 1.59
CA THR A 56 -8.77 17.72 2.04
C THR A 56 -10.00 17.55 2.93
N LYS A 57 -10.41 18.60 3.62
CA LYS A 57 -11.65 18.56 4.41
C LYS A 57 -12.88 18.35 3.52
N GLU A 58 -12.86 18.91 2.31
CA GLU A 58 -13.90 18.75 1.30
C GLU A 58 -14.00 17.31 0.84
N ASP A 59 -12.86 16.65 0.57
CA ASP A 59 -12.83 15.22 0.24
C ASP A 59 -13.54 14.39 1.31
N ILE A 60 -13.26 14.63 2.60
CA ILE A 60 -13.86 13.87 3.69
C ILE A 60 -15.38 14.10 3.76
N ILE A 61 -15.84 15.33 3.57
CA ILE A 61 -17.27 15.65 3.57
C ILE A 61 -17.98 14.92 2.43
N GLU A 62 -17.42 14.97 1.23
CA GLU A 62 -18.02 14.31 0.07
C GLU A 62 -17.95 12.77 0.17
N ILE A 63 -16.88 12.21 0.75
CA ILE A 63 -16.82 10.78 1.07
C ILE A 63 -17.96 10.38 2.02
N ILE A 64 -18.21 11.17 3.07
CA ILE A 64 -19.30 10.87 4.03
C ILE A 64 -20.66 10.97 3.35
N LYS A 65 -20.89 11.99 2.52
CA LYS A 65 -22.13 12.10 1.74
C LYS A 65 -22.34 10.89 0.84
N TYR A 66 -21.31 10.49 0.10
CA TYR A 66 -21.34 9.32 -0.76
C TYR A 66 -21.63 8.03 0.01
N LEU A 67 -21.06 7.85 1.19
CA LEU A 67 -21.36 6.71 2.06
C LEU A 67 -22.82 6.69 2.52
N ILE A 68 -23.38 7.86 2.85
CA ILE A 68 -24.81 7.97 3.19
C ILE A 68 -25.70 7.63 1.99
N GLU A 69 -25.31 8.05 0.80
CA GLU A 69 -26.03 7.70 -0.43
C GLU A 69 -25.99 6.19 -0.70
N LEU A 70 -24.83 5.53 -0.47
CA LEU A 70 -24.72 4.08 -0.57
C LEU A 70 -25.63 3.35 0.43
N ILE A 71 -25.68 3.80 1.68
CA ILE A 71 -26.57 3.22 2.72
C ILE A 71 -28.03 3.37 2.31
N ASN A 72 -28.40 4.48 1.70
CA ASN A 72 -29.75 4.76 1.21
C ASN A 72 -30.05 4.13 -0.16
N SER A 73 -29.17 3.30 -0.71
CA SER A 73 -29.30 2.66 -2.02
C SER A 73 -29.47 3.66 -3.20
N LYS A 74 -28.95 4.88 -3.04
CA LYS A 74 -28.96 5.91 -4.09
C LYS A 74 -27.71 5.90 -4.96
N ALA A 75 -26.65 5.24 -4.50
CA ALA A 75 -25.40 5.06 -5.20
C ALA A 75 -25.09 3.57 -5.39
N ILE A 76 -24.22 3.26 -6.36
CA ILE A 76 -23.84 1.88 -6.70
C ILE A 76 -22.49 1.57 -6.03
N VAL A 77 -22.40 0.40 -5.42
CA VAL A 77 -21.16 -0.14 -4.87
C VAL A 77 -20.21 -0.50 -6.02
N ASP A 78 -18.93 -0.16 -5.89
CA ASP A 78 -17.93 -0.55 -6.88
C ASP A 78 -17.71 -2.05 -6.88
N ASP A 79 -17.52 -2.59 -8.06
CA ASP A 79 -17.07 -3.96 -8.26
C ASP A 79 -15.58 -4.05 -7.93
N ILE A 80 -15.27 -4.69 -6.80
CA ILE A 80 -13.89 -4.84 -6.30
C ILE A 80 -13.07 -5.83 -7.11
N ASP A 81 -13.70 -6.75 -7.83
CA ASP A 81 -13.02 -7.78 -8.63
C ASP A 81 -12.77 -7.33 -10.08
N HIS A 82 -13.37 -6.22 -10.47
CA HIS A 82 -13.11 -5.61 -11.77
C HIS A 82 -11.64 -5.18 -11.89
N LEU A 83 -10.97 -5.56 -12.98
CA LEU A 83 -9.53 -5.29 -13.17
C LEU A 83 -9.18 -3.80 -13.25
N SER A 84 -10.14 -2.91 -13.48
CA SER A 84 -9.92 -1.46 -13.33
C SER A 84 -9.69 -1.04 -11.88
N ASN A 85 -10.20 -1.80 -10.91
CA ASN A 85 -10.06 -1.54 -9.47
C ASN A 85 -8.99 -2.41 -8.81
N ARG A 86 -8.51 -3.43 -9.51
CA ARG A 86 -7.54 -4.40 -9.05
C ARG A 86 -6.31 -4.35 -9.94
N ARG A 87 -5.23 -3.76 -9.46
CA ARG A 87 -4.01 -3.60 -10.23
C ARG A 87 -2.98 -4.69 -9.94
N VAL A 88 -2.14 -4.97 -10.90
CA VAL A 88 -0.98 -5.85 -10.73
C VAL A 88 0.14 -5.07 -10.04
N ARG A 89 0.68 -5.65 -8.97
CA ARG A 89 1.86 -5.11 -8.26
C ARG A 89 3.10 -5.88 -8.70
N THR A 90 4.02 -5.19 -9.33
CA THR A 90 5.25 -5.78 -9.80
C THR A 90 6.24 -6.06 -8.66
N VAL A 91 7.22 -6.92 -8.92
CA VAL A 91 8.32 -7.21 -7.98
C VAL A 91 9.08 -5.93 -7.60
N GLY A 92 9.30 -5.04 -8.57
CA GLY A 92 9.96 -3.75 -8.34
C GLY A 92 9.24 -2.89 -7.31
N GLU A 93 7.91 -2.78 -7.38
CA GLU A 93 7.11 -2.05 -6.40
C GLU A 93 7.19 -2.70 -5.01
N GLN A 94 7.15 -4.02 -4.95
CA GLN A 94 7.25 -4.73 -3.67
C GLN A 94 8.62 -4.53 -3.01
N LEU A 95 9.69 -4.61 -3.79
CA LEU A 95 11.06 -4.34 -3.32
C LEU A 95 11.23 -2.88 -2.90
N TYR A 96 10.68 -1.93 -3.66
CA TYR A 96 10.70 -0.51 -3.29
C TYR A 96 10.06 -0.28 -1.91
N ASN A 97 8.91 -0.89 -1.65
CA ASN A 97 8.25 -0.78 -0.37
C ASN A 97 9.10 -1.38 0.77
N GLN A 98 9.72 -2.53 0.55
CA GLN A 98 10.62 -3.14 1.55
C GLN A 98 11.88 -2.30 1.78
N PHE A 99 12.46 -1.76 0.72
CA PHE A 99 13.59 -0.85 0.83
C PHE A 99 13.24 0.41 1.63
N GLY A 100 12.06 0.99 1.38
CA GLY A 100 11.52 2.11 2.16
C GLY A 100 11.39 1.81 3.65
N ILE A 101 10.92 0.60 4.01
CA ILE A 101 10.89 0.14 5.40
C ILE A 101 12.30 0.05 5.99
N GLY A 102 13.27 -0.46 5.23
CA GLY A 102 14.68 -0.52 5.62
C GLY A 102 15.26 0.86 5.89
N LEU A 103 15.00 1.82 5.01
CA LEU A 103 15.44 3.21 5.16
C LEU A 103 14.79 3.89 6.37
N ALA A 104 13.50 3.67 6.60
CA ALA A 104 12.80 4.24 7.76
C ALA A 104 13.37 3.71 9.08
N ARG A 105 13.68 2.41 9.16
CA ARG A 105 14.36 1.80 10.32
C ARG A 105 15.76 2.38 10.54
N MET A 106 16.53 2.52 9.45
CA MET A 106 17.87 3.10 9.51
C MET A 106 17.81 4.57 9.96
N SER A 107 16.92 5.37 9.40
CA SER A 107 16.69 6.77 9.79
C SER A 107 16.36 6.90 11.29
N ARG A 108 15.51 6.01 11.79
CA ARG A 108 15.18 5.97 13.22
C ARG A 108 16.42 5.68 14.07
N THR A 109 17.20 4.66 13.72
CA THR A 109 18.42 4.29 14.44
C THR A 109 19.46 5.41 14.42
N VAL A 110 19.64 6.08 13.29
CA VAL A 110 20.53 7.25 13.17
C VAL A 110 20.07 8.36 14.12
N ARG A 111 18.78 8.68 14.14
CA ARG A 111 18.22 9.71 15.03
C ARG A 111 18.42 9.35 16.51
N GLU A 112 18.17 8.10 16.87
CA GLU A 112 18.38 7.60 18.23
C GLU A 112 19.87 7.72 18.65
N ARG A 113 20.80 7.35 17.77
CA ARG A 113 22.25 7.49 18.02
C ARG A 113 22.70 8.95 18.16
N MET A 114 22.17 9.84 17.34
CA MET A 114 22.45 11.28 17.44
C MET A 114 21.95 11.88 18.75
N ASN A 115 20.79 11.45 19.23
CA ASN A 115 20.21 11.98 20.47
C ASN A 115 20.96 11.48 21.74
N VAL A 116 21.60 10.33 21.68
CA VAL A 116 22.31 9.75 22.84
C VAL A 116 23.71 10.35 23.03
N ARG A 117 24.31 10.89 21.97
CA ARG A 117 25.69 11.37 21.96
C ARG A 117 25.74 12.88 21.73
N ASP A 118 25.48 13.66 22.77
CA ASP A 118 25.31 15.12 22.66
C ASP A 118 26.55 15.95 22.29
N ASN A 119 27.79 15.43 22.36
CA ASN A 119 28.99 16.24 22.21
C ASN A 119 30.18 15.59 21.44
N GLU A 120 29.95 14.57 20.66
CA GLU A 120 31.02 13.89 19.89
C GLU A 120 30.98 14.28 18.40
N VAL A 121 32.15 14.39 17.79
CA VAL A 121 32.26 14.53 16.33
C VAL A 121 31.91 13.19 15.68
N PHE A 122 30.83 13.13 14.94
CA PHE A 122 30.38 11.91 14.26
C PHE A 122 30.97 11.76 12.88
N SER A 123 31.40 10.54 12.57
CA SER A 123 31.54 10.11 11.18
C SER A 123 30.21 9.53 10.68
N PRO A 124 29.79 9.77 9.42
CA PRO A 124 28.62 9.12 8.82
C PRO A 124 28.65 7.59 8.93
N ILE A 125 29.85 6.99 8.93
CA ILE A 125 30.04 5.55 9.05
C ILE A 125 29.61 5.04 10.43
N ASP A 126 29.79 5.82 11.49
CA ASP A 126 29.43 5.44 12.85
C ASP A 126 27.91 5.46 13.08
N LEU A 127 27.21 6.28 12.30
CA LEU A 127 25.77 6.44 12.40
C LEU A 127 25.01 5.43 11.53
N ILE A 128 25.54 5.10 10.36
CA ILE A 128 24.85 4.27 9.35
C ILE A 128 25.15 2.79 9.61
N ASN A 129 24.08 1.97 9.64
CA ASN A 129 24.19 0.53 9.72
C ASN A 129 23.56 -0.12 8.47
N ALA A 130 24.39 -0.48 7.49
CA ALA A 130 23.98 -1.11 6.25
C ALA A 130 23.27 -2.47 6.46
N LYS A 131 23.56 -3.17 7.57
CA LYS A 131 22.91 -4.45 7.90
C LYS A 131 21.40 -4.32 8.07
N THR A 132 20.90 -3.14 8.45
CA THR A 132 19.46 -2.89 8.59
C THR A 132 18.75 -3.03 7.24
N ILE A 133 19.31 -2.50 6.17
CA ILE A 133 18.73 -2.61 4.82
C ILE A 133 18.90 -4.04 4.30
N SER A 134 20.12 -4.59 4.40
CA SER A 134 20.41 -5.96 3.94
C SER A 134 19.49 -7.00 4.60
N SER A 135 19.20 -6.85 5.90
CA SER A 135 18.31 -7.77 6.61
C SER A 135 16.88 -7.72 6.11
N VAL A 136 16.36 -6.53 5.75
CA VAL A 136 15.02 -6.39 5.21
C VAL A 136 14.91 -7.01 3.81
N VAL A 137 15.91 -6.78 2.96
CA VAL A 137 15.95 -7.38 1.61
C VAL A 137 16.08 -8.90 1.70
N ASN A 138 16.97 -9.40 2.53
CA ASN A 138 17.15 -10.85 2.73
C ASN A 138 15.88 -11.50 3.31
N SER A 139 15.22 -10.82 4.23
CA SER A 139 13.94 -11.29 4.77
C SER A 139 12.86 -11.36 3.70
N PHE A 140 12.79 -10.38 2.81
CA PHE A 140 11.85 -10.40 1.69
C PHE A 140 12.07 -11.64 0.81
N PHE A 141 13.30 -11.90 0.37
CA PHE A 141 13.58 -13.07 -0.46
C PHE A 141 13.48 -14.40 0.27
N GLY A 142 13.66 -14.43 1.58
CA GLY A 142 13.60 -15.64 2.38
C GLY A 142 12.22 -16.02 2.91
N THR A 143 11.36 -15.03 3.16
CA THR A 143 10.07 -15.26 3.87
C THR A 143 8.83 -14.85 3.09
N ASN A 144 8.97 -14.10 2.00
CA ASN A 144 7.82 -13.71 1.20
C ASN A 144 7.24 -14.90 0.44
N ALA A 145 5.93 -15.12 0.52
CA ALA A 145 5.24 -16.21 -0.16
C ALA A 145 5.37 -16.17 -1.70
N LEU A 146 5.63 -14.99 -2.27
CA LEU A 146 5.84 -14.80 -3.71
C LEU A 146 7.30 -15.05 -4.14
N SER A 147 8.24 -15.09 -3.18
CA SER A 147 9.63 -15.46 -3.43
C SER A 147 9.75 -16.98 -3.33
N GLN A 148 9.80 -17.65 -4.48
CA GLN A 148 9.76 -19.10 -4.58
C GLN A 148 10.99 -19.62 -5.31
N PHE A 149 11.32 -20.89 -5.08
CA PHE A 149 12.33 -21.59 -5.86
C PHE A 149 11.83 -21.70 -7.31
N MET A 150 12.68 -21.32 -8.26
CA MET A 150 12.31 -21.26 -9.68
C MET A 150 12.13 -22.68 -10.25
N ASP A 151 11.03 -22.88 -10.96
CA ASP A 151 10.84 -24.08 -11.77
C ASP A 151 11.70 -23.96 -13.05
N GLN A 152 12.68 -24.84 -13.19
CA GLN A 152 13.63 -24.89 -14.30
C GLN A 152 13.64 -26.24 -15.00
N THR A 153 12.55 -26.99 -14.95
CA THR A 153 12.44 -28.29 -15.62
C THR A 153 12.66 -28.16 -17.12
N ASN A 154 12.15 -27.09 -17.71
CA ASN A 154 12.39 -26.72 -19.11
C ASN A 154 12.28 -25.18 -19.25
N PRO A 155 12.74 -24.58 -20.37
CA PRO A 155 12.66 -23.14 -20.56
C PRO A 155 11.25 -22.57 -20.52
N LEU A 156 10.25 -23.30 -20.98
CA LEU A 156 8.84 -22.86 -20.93
C LEU A 156 8.31 -22.81 -19.51
N ALA A 157 8.61 -23.82 -18.68
CA ALA A 157 8.25 -23.84 -17.26
C ALA A 157 8.85 -22.65 -16.51
N GLU A 158 10.09 -22.27 -16.81
CA GLU A 158 10.75 -21.11 -16.25
C GLU A 158 10.03 -19.81 -16.60
N ILE A 159 9.68 -19.61 -17.88
CA ILE A 159 8.97 -18.43 -18.35
C ILE A 159 7.59 -18.35 -17.70
N THR A 160 6.86 -19.45 -17.69
CA THR A 160 5.52 -19.54 -17.07
C THR A 160 5.57 -19.19 -15.58
N HIS A 161 6.58 -19.69 -14.85
CA HIS A 161 6.75 -19.37 -13.45
C HIS A 161 7.02 -17.88 -13.21
N LYS A 162 7.86 -17.26 -14.04
CA LYS A 162 8.17 -15.82 -13.96
C LYS A 162 6.95 -14.94 -14.26
N ARG A 163 6.05 -15.38 -15.11
CA ARG A 163 4.83 -14.64 -15.53
C ARG A 163 3.62 -14.91 -14.64
N ARG A 164 3.74 -15.80 -13.65
CA ARG A 164 2.63 -16.16 -12.78
C ARG A 164 2.13 -14.95 -11.97
N LEU A 165 0.81 -14.73 -11.99
CA LEU A 165 0.12 -13.78 -11.15
C LEU A 165 -0.49 -14.48 -9.95
N SER A 166 -0.46 -13.84 -8.78
CA SER A 166 -1.09 -14.36 -7.57
C SER A 166 -1.92 -13.27 -6.91
N ALA A 167 -3.11 -13.62 -6.44
CA ALA A 167 -3.93 -12.74 -5.60
C ALA A 167 -3.49 -12.76 -4.13
N LEU A 168 -2.64 -13.71 -3.76
CA LEU A 168 -2.13 -13.90 -2.40
C LEU A 168 -0.87 -13.09 -2.16
N GLY A 169 -0.54 -12.88 -0.89
CA GLY A 169 0.70 -12.24 -0.48
C GLY A 169 0.51 -10.88 0.19
N PRO A 170 1.60 -10.18 0.51
CA PRO A 170 1.55 -8.88 1.20
C PRO A 170 0.76 -7.84 0.40
N GLY A 171 -0.27 -7.27 1.02
CA GLY A 171 -1.19 -6.32 0.37
C GLY A 171 -2.24 -6.96 -0.53
N GLY A 172 -2.28 -8.30 -0.61
CA GLY A 172 -3.31 -9.09 -1.27
C GLY A 172 -4.23 -9.81 -0.29
N LEU A 173 -4.86 -10.88 -0.77
CA LEU A 173 -5.78 -11.71 0.01
C LEU A 173 -5.03 -12.80 0.79
N SER A 174 -5.57 -13.19 1.93
CA SER A 174 -5.20 -14.44 2.60
C SER A 174 -6.09 -15.58 2.09
N ARG A 175 -5.61 -16.84 2.16
CA ARG A 175 -6.38 -18.00 1.73
C ARG A 175 -7.74 -18.10 2.43
N GLU A 176 -7.81 -17.73 3.68
CA GLU A 176 -9.02 -17.80 4.49
C GLU A 176 -10.05 -16.72 4.09
N ARG A 177 -9.57 -15.57 3.60
CA ARG A 177 -10.42 -14.44 3.17
C ARG A 177 -10.76 -14.46 1.68
N ALA A 178 -10.22 -15.38 0.91
CA ALA A 178 -10.54 -15.54 -0.50
C ALA A 178 -11.92 -16.20 -0.64
N GLY A 179 -12.95 -15.39 -0.80
CA GLY A 179 -14.32 -15.81 -1.09
C GLY A 179 -14.45 -16.47 -2.46
N PHE A 180 -15.64 -16.98 -2.74
CA PHE A 180 -15.94 -17.68 -4.00
C PHE A 180 -15.77 -16.76 -5.21
N GLU A 181 -16.23 -15.50 -5.09
CA GLU A 181 -16.18 -14.48 -6.15
C GLU A 181 -14.76 -14.20 -6.65
N VAL A 182 -13.79 -14.19 -5.73
CA VAL A 182 -12.37 -13.94 -6.08
C VAL A 182 -11.71 -15.12 -6.78
N ARG A 183 -12.24 -16.34 -6.58
CA ARG A 183 -11.74 -17.58 -7.18
C ARG A 183 -12.36 -17.87 -8.54
N ASP A 184 -13.45 -17.19 -8.85
CA ASP A 184 -14.15 -17.34 -10.11
C ASP A 184 -13.53 -16.44 -11.19
N VAL A 185 -13.88 -16.71 -12.44
CA VAL A 185 -13.43 -15.94 -13.60
C VAL A 185 -14.36 -14.72 -13.76
N HIS A 186 -13.81 -13.54 -13.50
CA HIS A 186 -14.52 -12.29 -13.74
C HIS A 186 -14.55 -11.97 -15.24
N TYR A 187 -15.63 -11.36 -15.73
CA TYR A 187 -15.77 -11.03 -17.16
C TYR A 187 -14.63 -10.12 -17.67
N THR A 188 -14.02 -9.28 -16.81
CA THR A 188 -12.88 -8.43 -17.19
C THR A 188 -11.58 -9.20 -17.39
N HIS A 189 -11.51 -10.47 -17.02
CA HIS A 189 -10.35 -11.32 -17.31
C HIS A 189 -10.23 -11.67 -18.79
N TYR A 190 -11.36 -11.73 -19.52
CA TYR A 190 -11.37 -11.96 -20.96
C TYR A 190 -10.76 -10.77 -21.69
N GLY A 191 -9.91 -11.05 -22.68
CA GLY A 191 -9.19 -10.01 -23.42
C GLY A 191 -8.07 -9.29 -22.63
N CYS A 192 -7.86 -9.67 -21.39
CA CYS A 192 -6.84 -9.11 -20.51
C CYS A 192 -5.91 -10.22 -19.98
N LEU A 193 -6.26 -10.88 -18.88
CA LEU A 193 -5.43 -11.94 -18.30
C LEU A 193 -5.44 -13.23 -19.15
N LEU A 194 -6.59 -13.61 -19.67
CA LEU A 194 -6.72 -14.84 -20.47
C LEU A 194 -6.05 -14.69 -21.84
N TYR A 195 -6.09 -13.51 -22.44
CA TYR A 195 -5.42 -13.24 -23.73
C TYR A 195 -3.89 -13.31 -23.62
N THR A 196 -3.33 -12.98 -22.47
CA THR A 196 -1.87 -12.98 -22.24
C THR A 196 -1.36 -14.24 -21.57
N SER A 197 -2.24 -15.20 -21.26
CA SER A 197 -1.89 -16.49 -20.64
C SER A 197 -1.91 -17.62 -21.65
N ASP A 198 -1.22 -18.72 -21.33
CA ASP A 198 -1.18 -19.93 -22.17
C ASP A 198 -2.56 -20.64 -22.28
N ALA A 199 -3.57 -20.18 -21.54
CA ALA A 199 -4.94 -20.71 -21.62
C ALA A 199 -5.76 -20.07 -22.78
N ALA A 200 -5.15 -19.20 -23.58
CA ALA A 200 -5.81 -18.53 -24.70
C ALA A 200 -5.60 -19.23 -26.06
N ASP A 201 -4.75 -20.29 -26.13
CA ASP A 201 -4.46 -21.09 -27.34
C ASP A 201 -5.30 -22.36 -27.41
#